data_c6f8c590a738529fd827ad95da3d65a9
#
_entry.id   c6f8c590a738529fd827ad95da3d65a9
#
_cell.length_a   1.000
_cell.length_b   1.000
_cell.length_c   1.000
_cell.angle_alpha   90.00
_cell.angle_beta   90.00
_cell.angle_gamma   90.00
#
_symmetry.space_group_name_H-M   'P 1'
#
loop_
_entity.id
_entity.type
_entity.pdbx_description
1 polymer ?
#
loop_
_entity_poly.entity_id
_entity_poly.type
_entity_poly.pdbx_seq_one_letter_code
_entity_poly.pdbx_strand_id
1 'polypeptide(L)'
;MTSSKWAPADRGSAAYEDALCRCLAVYAVTDPRWLGERRLCDVVEQAILGGATFVQLREKDVSHARRCELAREVLAVCRAHKVPFVVNDDVECALEVGADGVHVGQSDLACAQAREILGPDAIVGVSADNPAQALAAYEAGADYLGCAVYATPTKGNAEHVGLAGLARVVSATPLPVVAIGGINQGNVASFGPAGAAGVAVVSAIFAAADPRQAARDLAGAVAAWPHHRQL
;
A
#
# COMPACT_ATOMS: atom_id res chain seq x y z
N MET A 1 8.05 -2.41 23.79
CA MET A 1 6.86 -2.70 22.97
C MET A 1 6.19 -1.37 22.66
N THR A 2 6.45 -0.78 21.52
CA THR A 2 5.78 0.47 21.10
C THR A 2 4.56 0.05 20.30
N SER A 3 3.35 0.20 20.90
CA SER A 3 2.10 -0.09 20.20
C SER A 3 2.08 0.68 18.87
N SER A 4 1.78 -0.01 17.79
CA SER A 4 1.40 0.63 16.52
C SER A 4 0.28 1.63 16.81
N LYS A 5 0.47 2.90 16.41
CA LYS A 5 -0.39 3.98 16.90
C LYS A 5 -1.34 4.53 15.83
N TRP A 6 -1.44 3.84 14.69
CA TRP A 6 -2.34 4.24 13.61
C TRP A 6 -3.73 3.61 13.75
N ALA A 7 -3.84 2.40 14.35
CA ALA A 7 -5.11 1.68 14.49
C ALA A 7 -5.84 2.05 15.79
N PRO A 8 -7.07 2.53 15.73
CA PRO A 8 -7.83 2.93 16.90
C PRO A 8 -8.53 1.77 17.64
N ALA A 9 -8.49 0.54 17.09
CA ALA A 9 -9.31 -0.58 17.56
C ALA A 9 -8.63 -1.93 17.31
N ASP A 10 -9.17 -2.98 17.95
CA ASP A 10 -8.71 -4.35 17.79
C ASP A 10 -8.89 -4.84 16.35
N ARG A 11 -7.89 -5.53 15.82
CA ARG A 11 -7.92 -6.14 14.49
C ARG A 11 -9.14 -7.05 14.33
N GLY A 12 -9.84 -6.95 13.19
CA GLY A 12 -11.08 -7.68 12.90
C GLY A 12 -12.34 -7.02 13.46
N SER A 13 -12.23 -5.88 14.15
CA SER A 13 -13.40 -5.06 14.47
C SER A 13 -13.80 -4.18 13.27
N ALA A 14 -15.07 -3.84 13.13
CA ALA A 14 -15.54 -2.92 12.10
C ALA A 14 -14.80 -1.56 12.14
N ALA A 15 -14.45 -1.08 13.33
CA ALA A 15 -13.69 0.17 13.47
C ALA A 15 -12.26 0.05 12.94
N TYR A 16 -11.62 -1.12 13.07
CA TYR A 16 -10.32 -1.39 12.46
C TYR A 16 -10.43 -1.43 10.93
N GLU A 17 -11.42 -2.15 10.40
CA GLU A 17 -11.65 -2.27 8.95
C GLU A 17 -11.91 -0.91 8.31
N ASP A 18 -12.74 -0.09 8.92
CA ASP A 18 -13.01 1.29 8.49
C ASP A 18 -11.75 2.16 8.53
N ALA A 19 -10.95 2.06 9.60
CA ALA A 19 -9.71 2.80 9.72
C ALA A 19 -8.68 2.39 8.66
N LEU A 20 -8.54 1.09 8.41
CA LEU A 20 -7.66 0.57 7.38
C LEU A 20 -8.10 1.00 5.99
N CYS A 21 -9.39 0.91 5.68
CA CYS A 21 -9.96 1.38 4.41
C CYS A 21 -9.60 2.86 4.17
N ARG A 22 -9.79 3.73 5.15
CA ARG A 22 -9.42 5.15 5.04
C ARG A 22 -7.91 5.34 4.83
N CYS A 23 -7.09 4.55 5.52
CA CYS A 23 -5.64 4.61 5.35
C CYS A 23 -5.18 4.15 3.97
N LEU A 24 -5.89 3.26 3.31
CA LEU A 24 -5.55 2.76 1.98
C LEU A 24 -5.95 3.69 0.81
N ALA A 25 -6.58 4.84 1.07
CA ALA A 25 -7.11 5.74 0.05
C ALA A 25 -6.05 6.20 -0.97
N VAL A 26 -4.90 6.71 -0.50
CA VAL A 26 -3.75 7.08 -1.34
C VAL A 26 -2.50 6.44 -0.76
N TYR A 27 -2.07 5.36 -1.37
CA TYR A 27 -0.98 4.53 -0.93
C TYR A 27 0.29 4.81 -1.74
N ALA A 28 1.27 5.46 -1.14
CA ALA A 28 2.55 5.80 -1.75
C ALA A 28 3.52 4.61 -1.65
N VAL A 29 3.96 4.05 -2.78
CA VAL A 29 4.95 2.97 -2.83
C VAL A 29 6.27 3.52 -3.37
N THR A 30 7.35 3.42 -2.61
CA THR A 30 8.65 3.98 -3.00
C THR A 30 9.29 3.22 -4.16
N ASP A 31 10.10 3.93 -4.94
CA ASP A 31 10.97 3.34 -5.95
C ASP A 31 12.16 4.30 -6.18
N PRO A 32 13.41 3.90 -5.86
CA PRO A 32 14.59 4.76 -5.92
C PRO A 32 14.87 5.30 -7.32
N ARG A 33 14.42 4.61 -8.37
CA ARG A 33 14.62 5.02 -9.77
C ARG A 33 14.02 6.38 -10.11
N TRP A 34 13.05 6.85 -9.32
CA TRP A 34 12.35 8.10 -9.55
C TRP A 34 12.82 9.25 -8.64
N LEU A 35 13.76 8.99 -7.74
CA LEU A 35 14.22 10.02 -6.78
C LEU A 35 15.14 11.07 -7.41
N GLY A 36 15.97 10.67 -8.39
CA GLY A 36 17.07 11.52 -8.85
C GLY A 36 17.98 11.88 -7.69
N GLU A 37 18.25 13.17 -7.48
CA GLU A 37 19.07 13.68 -6.36
C GLU A 37 18.27 13.93 -5.06
N ARG A 38 16.95 13.71 -5.09
CA ARG A 38 16.08 13.96 -3.92
C ARG A 38 16.27 12.87 -2.87
N ARG A 39 16.19 13.26 -1.60
CA ARG A 39 16.21 12.30 -0.50
C ARG A 39 14.85 11.59 -0.42
N LEU A 40 14.88 10.27 -0.18
CA LEU A 40 13.66 9.46 -0.07
C LEU A 40 12.68 10.02 0.97
N CYS A 41 13.18 10.34 2.16
CA CYS A 41 12.35 10.85 3.26
C CYS A 41 11.66 12.17 2.92
N ASP A 42 12.35 13.07 2.21
CA ASP A 42 11.79 14.37 1.83
C ASP A 42 10.62 14.17 0.83
N VAL A 43 10.77 13.24 -0.14
CA VAL A 43 9.70 12.92 -1.10
C VAL A 43 8.52 12.24 -0.40
N VAL A 44 8.79 11.31 0.52
CA VAL A 44 7.74 10.65 1.32
C VAL A 44 6.99 11.68 2.17
N GLU A 45 7.68 12.60 2.83
CA GLU A 45 7.05 13.65 3.62
C GLU A 45 6.18 14.57 2.75
N GLN A 46 6.67 14.99 1.59
CA GLN A 46 5.87 15.77 0.65
C GLN A 46 4.63 15.01 0.16
N ALA A 47 4.75 13.71 -0.10
CA ALA A 47 3.60 12.87 -0.45
C ALA A 47 2.56 12.84 0.67
N ILE A 48 2.98 12.63 1.92
CA ILE A 48 2.09 12.64 3.10
C ILE A 48 1.43 14.01 3.29
N LEU A 49 2.18 15.08 3.21
CA LEU A 49 1.64 16.45 3.29
C LEU A 49 0.69 16.78 2.14
N GLY A 50 0.79 16.07 1.03
CA GLY A 50 -0.14 16.13 -0.09
C GLY A 50 -1.40 15.28 0.10
N GLY A 51 -1.43 14.36 1.05
CA GLY A 51 -2.60 13.50 1.30
C GLY A 51 -2.37 12.01 1.01
N ALA A 52 -1.11 11.57 0.90
CA ALA A 52 -0.83 10.14 0.97
C ALA A 52 -1.13 9.63 2.38
N THR A 53 -1.92 8.57 2.46
CA THR A 53 -2.49 8.03 3.71
C THR A 53 -1.89 6.70 4.13
N PHE A 54 -1.03 6.11 3.30
CA PHE A 54 -0.32 4.85 3.54
C PHE A 54 1.01 4.86 2.81
N VAL A 55 2.07 4.29 3.39
CA VAL A 55 3.41 4.26 2.78
C VAL A 55 3.98 2.85 2.78
N GLN A 56 4.56 2.44 1.64
CA GLN A 56 5.35 1.21 1.52
C GLN A 56 6.77 1.53 1.08
N LEU A 57 7.74 1.03 1.83
CA LEU A 57 9.13 1.00 1.38
C LEU A 57 9.34 -0.18 0.45
N ARG A 58 9.65 0.09 -0.82
CA ARG A 58 9.98 -0.91 -1.82
C ARG A 58 11.37 -0.65 -2.41
N GLU A 59 12.36 -1.35 -1.84
CA GLU A 59 13.77 -1.26 -2.21
C GLU A 59 14.27 -2.67 -2.55
N LYS A 60 14.29 -3.03 -3.84
CA LYS A 60 14.60 -4.42 -4.27
C LYS A 60 16.11 -4.70 -4.37
N ASP A 61 16.89 -3.71 -4.82
CA ASP A 61 18.28 -3.91 -5.21
C ASP A 61 19.27 -3.43 -4.13
N VAL A 62 18.91 -3.61 -2.85
CA VAL A 62 19.75 -3.24 -1.70
C VAL A 62 19.90 -4.42 -0.74
N SER A 63 20.98 -4.40 0.05
CA SER A 63 21.16 -5.37 1.14
C SER A 63 20.07 -5.22 2.21
N HIS A 64 19.82 -6.30 2.97
CA HIS A 64 18.91 -6.28 4.12
C HIS A 64 19.25 -5.14 5.10
N ALA A 65 20.52 -4.99 5.48
CA ALA A 65 20.96 -3.92 6.39
C ALA A 65 20.62 -2.53 5.85
N ARG A 66 20.87 -2.28 4.54
CA ARG A 66 20.54 -0.99 3.91
C ARG A 66 19.04 -0.77 3.85
N ARG A 67 18.24 -1.81 3.58
CA ARG A 67 16.78 -1.72 3.62
C ARG A 67 16.28 -1.35 5.01
N CYS A 68 16.82 -1.96 6.07
CA CYS A 68 16.47 -1.62 7.45
C CYS A 68 16.86 -0.19 7.83
N GLU A 69 18.00 0.34 7.34
CA GLU A 69 18.37 1.74 7.54
C GLU A 69 17.32 2.68 6.90
N LEU A 70 17.03 2.48 5.61
CA LEU A 70 16.02 3.26 4.90
C LEU A 70 14.62 3.13 5.53
N ALA A 71 14.27 1.91 5.98
CA ALA A 71 13.01 1.66 6.64
C ALA A 71 12.88 2.46 7.94
N ARG A 72 13.93 2.56 8.76
CA ARG A 72 13.92 3.38 9.99
C ARG A 72 13.76 4.87 9.69
N GLU A 73 14.43 5.35 8.65
CA GLU A 73 14.32 6.76 8.23
C GLU A 73 12.88 7.08 7.78
N VAL A 74 12.30 6.28 6.89
CA VAL A 74 10.93 6.46 6.39
C VAL A 74 9.90 6.28 7.50
N LEU A 75 10.08 5.27 8.37
CA LEU A 75 9.21 5.03 9.52
C LEU A 75 9.16 6.23 10.45
N ALA A 76 10.29 6.92 10.67
CA ALA A 76 10.31 8.13 11.52
C ALA A 76 9.43 9.24 10.94
N VAL A 77 9.46 9.45 9.62
CA VAL A 77 8.57 10.39 8.91
C VAL A 77 7.11 9.96 9.05
N CYS A 78 6.80 8.70 8.74
CA CYS A 78 5.43 8.17 8.81
C CYS A 78 4.84 8.32 10.22
N ARG A 79 5.62 8.02 11.27
CA ARG A 79 5.19 8.18 12.67
C ARG A 79 4.94 9.63 13.06
N ALA A 80 5.76 10.57 12.60
CA ALA A 80 5.56 12.00 12.86
C ALA A 80 4.20 12.49 12.33
N HIS A 81 3.75 11.90 11.23
CA HIS A 81 2.48 12.24 10.57
C HIS A 81 1.33 11.25 10.86
N LYS A 82 1.57 10.21 11.67
CA LYS A 82 0.59 9.15 12.02
C LYS A 82 0.06 8.39 10.79
N VAL A 83 0.91 8.17 9.79
CA VAL A 83 0.61 7.41 8.58
C VAL A 83 1.16 5.99 8.74
N PRO A 84 0.37 4.93 8.46
CA PRO A 84 0.84 3.55 8.50
C PRO A 84 1.99 3.32 7.51
N PHE A 85 2.95 2.48 7.94
CA PHE A 85 4.14 2.15 7.18
C PHE A 85 4.36 0.64 7.11
N VAL A 86 4.54 0.12 5.91
CA VAL A 86 4.85 -1.30 5.66
C VAL A 86 6.12 -1.45 4.83
N VAL A 87 6.80 -2.59 5.00
CA VAL A 87 7.95 -2.98 4.18
C VAL A 87 7.48 -3.93 3.07
N ASN A 88 8.06 -3.82 1.87
CA ASN A 88 7.77 -4.74 0.78
C ASN A 88 8.63 -6.00 0.90
N ASP A 89 8.02 -7.20 0.86
CA ASP A 89 8.59 -8.55 0.79
C ASP A 89 9.42 -8.97 2.03
N ASP A 90 10.13 -8.08 2.70
CA ASP A 90 11.09 -8.37 3.77
C ASP A 90 10.44 -8.34 5.16
N VAL A 91 9.91 -9.49 5.59
CA VAL A 91 9.24 -9.66 6.88
C VAL A 91 10.21 -9.47 8.06
N GLU A 92 11.46 -9.92 7.91
CA GLU A 92 12.50 -9.78 8.94
C GLU A 92 12.85 -8.30 9.15
N CYS A 93 13.01 -7.54 8.07
CA CYS A 93 13.22 -6.09 8.15
C CYS A 93 12.01 -5.40 8.81
N ALA A 94 10.78 -5.75 8.44
CA ALA A 94 9.58 -5.16 9.05
C ALA A 94 9.55 -5.39 10.56
N LEU A 95 9.88 -6.60 11.03
CA LEU A 95 9.97 -6.95 12.45
C LEU A 95 11.09 -6.18 13.16
N GLU A 96 12.31 -6.16 12.56
CA GLU A 96 13.47 -5.52 13.14
C GLU A 96 13.30 -4.02 13.35
N VAL A 97 12.71 -3.34 12.37
CA VAL A 97 12.51 -1.88 12.46
C VAL A 97 11.26 -1.50 13.23
N GLY A 98 10.37 -2.46 13.51
CA GLY A 98 9.07 -2.22 14.12
C GLY A 98 8.13 -1.44 13.20
N ALA A 99 8.11 -1.79 11.90
CA ALA A 99 7.12 -1.30 10.95
C ALA A 99 5.70 -1.72 11.36
N ASP A 100 4.67 -1.06 10.83
CA ASP A 100 3.29 -1.43 11.11
C ASP A 100 2.90 -2.75 10.42
N GLY A 101 3.69 -3.23 9.46
CA GLY A 101 3.49 -4.50 8.80
C GLY A 101 4.32 -4.70 7.53
N VAL A 102 3.83 -5.59 6.67
CA VAL A 102 4.50 -6.02 5.44
C VAL A 102 3.50 -6.13 4.29
N HIS A 103 3.97 -5.96 3.05
CA HIS A 103 3.25 -6.35 1.85
C HIS A 103 4.03 -7.43 1.11
N VAL A 104 3.41 -8.58 0.84
CA VAL A 104 4.04 -9.73 0.18
C VAL A 104 3.36 -10.05 -1.17
N GLY A 105 4.15 -10.52 -2.12
CA GLY A 105 3.66 -11.04 -3.40
C GLY A 105 3.45 -12.56 -3.37
N GLN A 106 3.05 -13.13 -4.52
CA GLN A 106 2.73 -14.55 -4.65
C GLN A 106 3.98 -15.47 -4.61
N SER A 107 5.16 -14.92 -4.84
CA SER A 107 6.46 -15.64 -4.82
C SER A 107 7.27 -15.41 -3.55
N ASP A 108 6.78 -14.58 -2.65
CA ASP A 108 7.46 -14.19 -1.43
C ASP A 108 7.05 -15.11 -0.25
N LEU A 109 7.40 -14.74 0.97
CA LEU A 109 6.98 -15.48 2.15
C LEU A 109 5.45 -15.54 2.21
N ALA A 110 4.90 -16.73 2.46
CA ALA A 110 3.44 -16.90 2.51
C ALA A 110 2.79 -16.00 3.58
N CYS A 111 1.60 -15.48 3.29
CA CYS A 111 0.86 -14.58 4.16
C CYS A 111 0.72 -15.12 5.61
N ALA A 112 0.36 -16.40 5.75
CA ALA A 112 0.23 -17.04 7.06
C ALA A 112 1.54 -17.05 7.86
N GLN A 113 2.68 -17.28 7.20
CA GLN A 113 4.01 -17.23 7.84
C GLN A 113 4.39 -15.80 8.21
N ALA A 114 4.12 -14.81 7.34
CA ALA A 114 4.33 -13.40 7.66
C ALA A 114 3.51 -12.99 8.89
N ARG A 115 2.26 -13.44 8.98
CA ARG A 115 1.37 -13.23 10.13
C ARG A 115 1.92 -13.87 11.40
N GLU A 116 2.44 -15.09 11.32
CA GLU A 116 3.03 -15.81 12.46
C GLU A 116 4.25 -15.06 13.02
N ILE A 117 5.12 -14.56 12.14
CA ILE A 117 6.35 -13.86 12.52
C ILE A 117 6.05 -12.46 13.10
N LEU A 118 5.18 -11.70 12.47
CA LEU A 118 4.90 -10.31 12.88
C LEU A 118 3.86 -10.19 14.00
N GLY A 119 3.09 -11.24 14.23
CA GLY A 119 2.04 -11.26 15.26
C GLY A 119 0.69 -10.75 14.77
N PRO A 120 -0.33 -10.82 15.66
CA PRO A 120 -1.74 -10.58 15.30
C PRO A 120 -2.04 -9.11 14.95
N ASP A 121 -1.27 -8.17 15.47
CA ASP A 121 -1.55 -6.73 15.34
C ASP A 121 -0.90 -6.10 14.11
N ALA A 122 -0.02 -6.82 13.42
CA ALA A 122 0.66 -6.30 12.24
C ALA A 122 -0.28 -6.24 11.04
N ILE A 123 -0.05 -5.28 10.15
CA ILE A 123 -0.74 -5.22 8.86
C ILE A 123 -0.04 -6.17 7.87
N VAL A 124 -0.78 -7.10 7.27
CA VAL A 124 -0.27 -7.97 6.20
C VAL A 124 -1.07 -7.72 4.93
N GLY A 125 -0.43 -7.08 3.95
CA GLY A 125 -0.96 -6.90 2.61
C GLY A 125 -0.49 -8.02 1.68
N VAL A 126 -1.33 -8.42 0.72
CA VAL A 126 -1.00 -9.46 -0.26
C VAL A 126 -1.34 -9.00 -1.67
N SER A 127 -0.43 -9.22 -2.62
CA SER A 127 -0.75 -9.04 -4.05
C SER A 127 -1.67 -10.16 -4.53
N ALA A 128 -2.82 -9.82 -5.15
CA ALA A 128 -3.77 -10.78 -5.69
C ALA A 128 -4.39 -10.25 -6.99
N ASP A 129 -4.19 -10.98 -8.07
CA ASP A 129 -4.60 -10.56 -9.42
C ASP A 129 -5.77 -11.41 -9.98
N ASN A 130 -6.33 -12.32 -9.19
CA ASN A 130 -7.52 -13.11 -9.52
C ASN A 130 -8.32 -13.52 -8.27
N PRO A 131 -9.60 -13.95 -8.43
CA PRO A 131 -10.48 -14.34 -7.33
C PRO A 131 -9.92 -15.44 -6.41
N ALA A 132 -9.23 -16.44 -6.98
CA ALA A 132 -8.68 -17.54 -6.19
C ALA A 132 -7.56 -17.07 -5.25
N GLN A 133 -6.66 -16.19 -5.74
CA GLN A 133 -5.62 -15.57 -4.91
C GLN A 133 -6.23 -14.68 -3.84
N ALA A 134 -7.30 -13.92 -4.16
CA ALA A 134 -7.98 -13.06 -3.20
C ALA A 134 -8.58 -13.85 -2.04
N LEU A 135 -9.28 -14.95 -2.34
CA LEU A 135 -9.85 -15.84 -1.33
C LEU A 135 -8.76 -16.51 -0.48
N ALA A 136 -7.72 -17.05 -1.11
CA ALA A 136 -6.60 -17.66 -0.40
C ALA A 136 -5.88 -16.70 0.54
N ALA A 137 -5.68 -15.43 0.11
CA ALA A 137 -5.08 -14.41 0.96
C ALA A 137 -5.97 -14.05 2.17
N TYR A 138 -7.30 -13.95 1.97
CA TYR A 138 -8.26 -13.75 3.05
C TYR A 138 -8.20 -14.90 4.08
N GLU A 139 -8.25 -16.14 3.62
CA GLU A 139 -8.16 -17.34 4.48
C GLU A 139 -6.81 -17.41 5.22
N ALA A 140 -5.72 -16.91 4.60
CA ALA A 140 -4.40 -16.86 5.20
C ALA A 140 -4.21 -15.69 6.19
N GLY A 141 -5.24 -14.84 6.41
CA GLY A 141 -5.22 -13.75 7.39
C GLY A 141 -4.58 -12.45 6.88
N ALA A 142 -4.68 -12.17 5.58
CA ALA A 142 -4.35 -10.83 5.05
C ALA A 142 -5.32 -9.77 5.59
N ASP A 143 -4.87 -8.51 5.60
CA ASP A 143 -5.69 -7.35 5.99
C ASP A 143 -6.17 -6.56 4.78
N TYR A 144 -5.42 -6.54 3.70
CA TYR A 144 -5.78 -5.89 2.44
C TYR A 144 -5.11 -6.56 1.25
N LEU A 145 -5.62 -6.29 0.06
CA LEU A 145 -5.05 -6.79 -1.19
C LEU A 145 -4.57 -5.65 -2.08
N GLY A 146 -3.49 -5.93 -2.83
CA GLY A 146 -3.02 -5.12 -3.95
C GLY A 146 -3.32 -5.83 -5.27
N CYS A 147 -4.09 -5.21 -6.17
CA CYS A 147 -4.44 -5.79 -7.47
C CYS A 147 -3.78 -5.01 -8.61
N ALA A 148 -2.99 -5.70 -9.46
CA ALA A 148 -2.29 -5.09 -10.58
C ALA A 148 -3.23 -4.90 -11.78
N VAL A 149 -3.67 -3.65 -12.03
CA VAL A 149 -4.69 -3.36 -13.04
C VAL A 149 -4.10 -3.11 -14.42
N TYR A 150 -3.01 -2.35 -14.52
CA TYR A 150 -2.35 -2.06 -15.79
C TYR A 150 -0.87 -2.42 -15.75
N ALA A 151 -0.32 -2.73 -16.92
CA ALA A 151 1.11 -2.98 -17.09
C ALA A 151 1.95 -1.78 -16.63
N THR A 152 3.07 -2.07 -16.00
CA THR A 152 4.03 -1.05 -15.59
C THR A 152 5.45 -1.46 -15.96
N PRO A 153 6.33 -0.50 -16.24
CA PRO A 153 7.76 -0.79 -16.45
C PRO A 153 8.43 -1.46 -15.23
N THR A 154 7.80 -1.37 -14.07
CA THR A 154 8.33 -1.86 -12.79
C THR A 154 8.04 -3.34 -12.53
N LYS A 155 7.06 -3.95 -13.21
CA LYS A 155 6.66 -5.36 -13.01
C LYS A 155 6.84 -6.25 -14.25
N GLY A 156 7.51 -5.81 -15.29
CA GLY A 156 7.76 -6.62 -16.49
C GLY A 156 6.47 -7.17 -17.13
N ASN A 157 6.47 -8.44 -17.54
CA ASN A 157 5.33 -9.12 -18.20
C ASN A 157 4.26 -9.66 -17.24
N ALA A 158 4.06 -9.06 -16.06
CA ALA A 158 2.97 -9.46 -15.17
C ALA A 158 1.63 -9.27 -15.90
N GLU A 159 0.77 -10.29 -15.85
CA GLU A 159 -0.60 -10.18 -16.33
C GLU A 159 -1.31 -9.05 -15.58
N HIS A 160 -1.92 -8.16 -16.33
CA HIS A 160 -2.71 -7.07 -15.81
C HIS A 160 -4.17 -7.34 -16.10
N VAL A 161 -4.99 -7.15 -15.08
CA VAL A 161 -6.36 -7.68 -15.10
C VAL A 161 -7.39 -6.69 -15.67
N GLY A 162 -7.02 -5.42 -15.86
CA GLY A 162 -7.93 -4.35 -16.23
C GLY A 162 -8.97 -4.07 -15.14
N LEU A 163 -9.85 -3.10 -15.38
CA LEU A 163 -10.91 -2.73 -14.44
C LEU A 163 -11.91 -3.87 -14.19
N ALA A 164 -12.22 -4.66 -15.21
CA ALA A 164 -13.10 -5.81 -15.05
C ALA A 164 -12.49 -6.91 -14.18
N GLY A 165 -11.17 -7.13 -14.26
CA GLY A 165 -10.44 -8.04 -13.39
C GLY A 165 -10.40 -7.54 -11.95
N LEU A 166 -10.14 -6.25 -11.75
CA LEU A 166 -10.20 -5.61 -10.43
C LEU A 166 -11.59 -5.84 -9.79
N ALA A 167 -12.67 -5.58 -10.52
CA ALA A 167 -14.02 -5.80 -9.99
C ALA A 167 -14.29 -7.25 -9.60
N ARG A 168 -13.73 -8.23 -10.34
CA ARG A 168 -13.83 -9.66 -9.96
C ARG A 168 -13.04 -9.98 -8.68
N VAL A 169 -11.85 -9.40 -8.51
CA VAL A 169 -11.05 -9.56 -7.28
C VAL A 169 -11.78 -8.95 -6.08
N VAL A 170 -12.28 -7.73 -6.22
CA VAL A 170 -13.08 -7.05 -5.19
C VAL A 170 -14.29 -7.88 -4.76
N SER A 171 -15.02 -8.45 -5.72
CA SER A 171 -16.24 -9.24 -5.42
C SER A 171 -15.96 -10.59 -4.76
N ALA A 172 -14.71 -11.07 -4.79
CA ALA A 172 -14.32 -12.39 -4.28
C ALA A 172 -13.89 -12.39 -2.80
N THR A 173 -13.78 -11.23 -2.18
CA THR A 173 -13.24 -11.11 -0.81
C THR A 173 -13.91 -9.97 -0.05
N PRO A 174 -14.06 -10.08 1.28
CA PRO A 174 -14.46 -8.93 2.11
C PRO A 174 -13.32 -7.94 2.36
N LEU A 175 -12.06 -8.29 2.03
CA LEU A 175 -10.92 -7.42 2.27
C LEU A 175 -10.93 -6.17 1.39
N PRO A 176 -10.45 -5.02 1.87
CA PRO A 176 -10.23 -3.86 1.04
C PRO A 176 -9.16 -4.16 -0.04
N VAL A 177 -9.47 -3.80 -1.29
CA VAL A 177 -8.57 -3.99 -2.44
C VAL A 177 -8.08 -2.64 -2.94
N VAL A 178 -6.76 -2.43 -2.97
CA VAL A 178 -6.17 -1.26 -3.61
C VAL A 178 -5.75 -1.60 -5.05
N ALA A 179 -6.10 -0.72 -5.97
CA ALA A 179 -5.63 -0.83 -7.35
C ALA A 179 -4.17 -0.35 -7.42
N ILE A 180 -3.33 -1.08 -8.17
CA ILE A 180 -1.95 -0.68 -8.44
C ILE A 180 -1.61 -0.88 -9.93
N GLY A 181 -0.65 -0.12 -10.42
CA GLY A 181 -0.13 -0.26 -11.77
C GLY A 181 -0.72 0.76 -12.76
N GLY A 182 0.15 1.62 -13.31
CA GLY A 182 -0.21 2.59 -14.35
C GLY A 182 -1.21 3.68 -13.94
N ILE A 183 -1.41 3.86 -12.63
CA ILE A 183 -2.37 4.82 -12.09
C ILE A 183 -1.79 6.23 -12.10
N ASN A 184 -2.60 7.20 -12.55
CA ASN A 184 -2.27 8.62 -12.61
C ASN A 184 -3.55 9.46 -12.55
N GLN A 185 -3.41 10.79 -12.56
CA GLN A 185 -4.55 11.73 -12.53
C GLN A 185 -5.57 11.49 -13.64
N GLY A 186 -5.14 11.06 -14.83
CA GLY A 186 -6.04 10.87 -15.98
C GLY A 186 -6.94 9.65 -15.86
N ASN A 187 -6.61 8.67 -15.01
CA ASN A 187 -7.38 7.42 -14.91
C ASN A 187 -7.86 7.07 -13.49
N VAL A 188 -7.38 7.77 -12.46
CA VAL A 188 -7.71 7.46 -11.05
C VAL A 188 -9.21 7.40 -10.78
N ALA A 189 -10.04 8.22 -11.44
CA ALA A 189 -11.48 8.25 -11.25
C ALA A 189 -12.18 6.93 -11.62
N SER A 190 -11.59 6.09 -12.48
CA SER A 190 -12.20 4.85 -12.95
C SER A 190 -12.12 3.68 -11.96
N PHE A 191 -11.28 3.75 -10.95
CA PHE A 191 -11.07 2.63 -10.00
C PHE A 191 -12.12 2.57 -8.90
N GLY A 192 -12.66 3.71 -8.47
CA GLY A 192 -13.76 3.76 -7.49
C GLY A 192 -15.01 3.01 -7.95
N PRO A 193 -15.54 3.24 -9.16
CA PRO A 193 -16.66 2.46 -9.70
C PRO A 193 -16.38 0.95 -9.85
N ALA A 194 -15.10 0.54 -9.95
CA ALA A 194 -14.70 -0.86 -9.96
C ALA A 194 -14.61 -1.47 -8.54
N GLY A 195 -14.87 -0.69 -7.48
CA GLY A 195 -14.92 -1.13 -6.09
C GLY A 195 -13.58 -1.07 -5.36
N ALA A 196 -12.55 -0.41 -5.91
CA ALA A 196 -11.28 -0.26 -5.21
C ALA A 196 -11.45 0.57 -3.93
N ALA A 197 -10.84 0.14 -2.82
CA ALA A 197 -10.77 0.90 -1.58
C ALA A 197 -9.83 2.10 -1.66
N GLY A 198 -8.87 2.08 -2.59
CA GLY A 198 -7.91 3.14 -2.82
C GLY A 198 -6.98 2.82 -3.98
N VAL A 199 -5.95 3.62 -4.14
CA VAL A 199 -4.93 3.46 -5.18
C VAL A 199 -3.52 3.42 -4.60
N ALA A 200 -2.72 2.44 -5.03
CA ALA A 200 -1.30 2.39 -4.75
C ALA A 200 -0.51 2.92 -5.95
N VAL A 201 0.32 3.91 -5.72
CA VAL A 201 1.02 4.63 -6.79
C VAL A 201 2.52 4.72 -6.52
N VAL A 202 3.30 4.61 -7.58
CA VAL A 202 4.76 4.76 -7.58
C VAL A 202 5.12 6.05 -8.32
N SER A 203 5.24 5.98 -9.64
CA SER A 203 5.72 7.10 -10.45
C SER A 203 4.80 8.33 -10.43
N ALA A 204 3.50 8.15 -10.24
CA ALA A 204 2.56 9.27 -10.15
C ALA A 204 2.92 10.28 -9.04
N ILE A 205 3.60 9.81 -7.97
CA ILE A 205 4.10 10.66 -6.89
C ILE A 205 5.62 10.83 -7.01
N PHE A 206 6.38 9.73 -7.05
CA PHE A 206 7.84 9.78 -6.92
C PHE A 206 8.55 10.34 -8.16
N ALA A 207 7.95 10.25 -9.37
CA ALA A 207 8.47 10.89 -10.57
C ALA A 207 7.99 12.34 -10.76
N ALA A 208 7.01 12.80 -9.98
CA ALA A 208 6.48 14.15 -10.10
C ALA A 208 7.52 15.21 -9.70
N ALA A 209 7.51 16.35 -10.39
CA ALA A 209 8.32 17.51 -10.02
C ALA A 209 7.89 18.07 -8.65
N ASP A 210 6.59 18.03 -8.36
CA ASP A 210 6.00 18.38 -7.07
C ASP A 210 5.22 17.16 -6.51
N PRO A 211 5.85 16.31 -5.70
CA PRO A 211 5.21 15.14 -5.09
C PRO A 211 4.00 15.48 -4.21
N ARG A 212 4.05 16.66 -3.55
CA ARG A 212 2.96 17.12 -2.68
C ARG A 212 1.71 17.46 -3.48
N GLN A 213 1.88 18.19 -4.59
CA GLN A 213 0.75 18.51 -5.45
C GLN A 213 0.19 17.26 -6.12
N ALA A 214 1.06 16.36 -6.61
CA ALA A 214 0.64 15.09 -7.21
C ALA A 214 -0.18 14.22 -6.24
N ALA A 215 0.26 14.10 -4.99
CA ALA A 215 -0.49 13.38 -3.96
C ALA A 215 -1.83 14.06 -3.64
N ARG A 216 -1.88 15.40 -3.59
CA ARG A 216 -3.12 16.17 -3.34
C ARG A 216 -4.15 15.94 -4.43
N ASP A 217 -3.73 15.93 -5.68
CA ASP A 217 -4.61 15.73 -6.81
C ASP A 217 -5.20 14.31 -6.82
N LEU A 218 -4.38 13.30 -6.49
CA LEU A 218 -4.84 11.93 -6.32
C LEU A 218 -5.82 11.80 -5.14
N ALA A 219 -5.51 12.41 -4.00
CA ALA A 219 -6.37 12.39 -2.82
C ALA A 219 -7.74 13.03 -3.09
N GLY A 220 -7.75 14.18 -3.78
CA GLY A 220 -8.99 14.83 -4.22
C GLY A 220 -9.84 13.97 -5.16
N ALA A 221 -9.19 13.26 -6.09
CA ALA A 221 -9.87 12.37 -7.00
C ALA A 221 -10.47 11.13 -6.30
N VAL A 222 -9.71 10.53 -5.36
CA VAL A 222 -10.18 9.38 -4.56
C VAL A 222 -11.31 9.78 -3.62
N ALA A 223 -11.23 10.93 -2.96
CA ALA A 223 -12.29 11.46 -2.10
C ALA A 223 -13.61 11.73 -2.85
N ALA A 224 -13.55 11.88 -4.17
CA ALA A 224 -14.75 12.06 -5.01
C ALA A 224 -15.46 10.72 -5.34
N TRP A 225 -14.90 9.57 -5.00
CA TRP A 225 -15.51 8.27 -5.28
C TRP A 225 -16.80 8.06 -4.46
N PRO A 226 -17.80 7.34 -5.01
CA PRO A 226 -19.12 7.24 -4.38
C PRO A 226 -19.10 6.68 -2.95
N HIS A 227 -18.28 5.67 -2.69
CA HIS A 227 -18.16 5.02 -1.36
C HIS A 227 -17.28 5.80 -0.37
N HIS A 228 -16.39 6.68 -0.82
CA HIS A 228 -15.61 7.56 0.06
C HIS A 228 -16.40 8.78 0.57
N ARG A 229 -17.52 9.11 -0.06
CA ARG A 229 -18.40 10.20 0.39
C ARG A 229 -19.26 9.82 1.60
N GLN A 230 -19.26 8.56 1.98
CA GLN A 230 -20.10 8.03 3.09
C GLN A 230 -19.25 7.73 4.36
N LEU A 231 -17.94 7.89 4.28
CA LEU A 231 -16.98 7.75 5.39
C LEU A 231 -16.59 9.13 5.97
#